data_bb17a98400576f9a2b99b1f0cd903b56
#
_entry.id   bb17a98400576f9a2b99b1f0cd903b56
#
_cell.length_a   1.000
_cell.length_b   1.000
_cell.length_c   1.000
_cell.angle_alpha   90.00
_cell.angle_beta   90.00
_cell.angle_gamma   90.00
#
_symmetry.space_group_name_H-M   'P 1'
#
loop_
_entity.id
_entity.type
_entity.pdbx_description
1 polymer ?
#
loop_
_entity_poly.entity_id
_entity_poly.type
_entity_poly.pdbx_seq_one_letter_code
_entity_poly.pdbx_strand_id
1 'polypeptide(L)'
;MIGVLGGTFDPIHFGHLRPALEVFQSIGLTELRFVPLNVAVHRRQPRATGAQRAEMVRVAVQGQTGFRVDENELARPGGSYSYDTLASLREGLGAREPVCLLLGSDAFRHFLTWHRPDAILSLAHLVVMRRP
;
A
#
# COMPACT_ATOMS: atom_id res chain seq x y z
N MET A 1 10.92 -7.69 7.98
CA MET A 1 9.50 -7.30 7.96
C MET A 1 9.28 -6.28 6.85
N ILE A 2 8.28 -6.51 6.04
CA ILE A 2 7.98 -5.72 4.86
C ILE A 2 6.66 -4.98 5.08
N GLY A 3 6.66 -3.68 4.75
CA GLY A 3 5.44 -2.89 4.78
C GLY A 3 4.84 -2.73 3.39
N VAL A 4 3.52 -2.60 3.32
CA VAL A 4 2.76 -2.35 2.10
C VAL A 4 1.85 -1.16 2.33
N LEU A 5 1.94 -0.16 1.48
CA LEU A 5 1.07 1.01 1.51
C LEU A 5 0.42 1.17 0.14
N GLY A 6 -0.86 0.80 0.07
CA GLY A 6 -1.66 1.01 -1.12
C GLY A 6 -2.27 2.39 -1.13
N GLY A 7 -2.46 2.95 -2.30
CA GLY A 7 -3.10 4.25 -2.44
C GLY A 7 -3.31 4.64 -3.88
N THR A 8 -4.20 5.60 -4.09
CA THR A 8 -4.42 6.16 -5.41
C THR A 8 -3.19 6.94 -5.87
N PHE A 9 -2.57 7.70 -4.96
CA PHE A 9 -1.38 8.52 -5.23
C PHE A 9 -1.57 9.44 -6.44
N ASP A 10 -2.55 10.31 -6.34
CA ASP A 10 -2.96 11.19 -7.44
C ASP A 10 -2.91 12.68 -7.05
N PRO A 11 -1.73 13.23 -6.74
CA PRO A 11 -0.40 12.61 -6.65
C PRO A 11 -0.06 12.11 -5.26
N ILE A 12 1.03 11.38 -5.15
CA ILE A 12 1.68 11.11 -3.87
C ILE A 12 2.21 12.43 -3.30
N HIS A 13 2.15 12.59 -1.98
CA HIS A 13 2.61 13.83 -1.32
C HIS A 13 3.12 13.54 0.09
N PHE A 14 3.57 14.58 0.80
CA PHE A 14 4.13 14.42 2.14
C PHE A 14 3.18 13.82 3.15
N GLY A 15 1.87 13.99 2.97
CA GLY A 15 0.87 13.33 3.80
C GLY A 15 0.87 11.81 3.70
N HIS A 16 1.43 11.26 2.62
CA HIS A 16 1.70 9.83 2.46
C HIS A 16 3.10 9.48 2.95
N LEU A 17 4.10 10.26 2.53
CA LEU A 17 5.51 9.90 2.71
C LEU A 17 5.98 10.02 4.15
N ARG A 18 5.58 11.07 4.85
CA ARG A 18 6.05 11.32 6.22
C ARG A 18 5.57 10.27 7.21
N PRO A 19 4.26 9.95 7.28
CA PRO A 19 3.81 8.86 8.16
C PRO A 19 4.41 7.51 7.77
N ALA A 20 4.59 7.26 6.47
CA ALA A 20 5.21 6.03 5.99
C ALA A 20 6.65 5.89 6.50
N LEU A 21 7.43 6.97 6.43
CA LEU A 21 8.80 6.98 6.92
C LEU A 21 8.85 6.76 8.45
N GLU A 22 7.95 7.39 9.18
CA GLU A 22 7.87 7.22 10.63
C GLU A 22 7.61 5.76 11.01
N VAL A 23 6.66 5.12 10.33
CA VAL A 23 6.38 3.68 10.55
C VAL A 23 7.58 2.84 10.17
N PHE A 24 8.18 3.08 9.02
CA PHE A 24 9.35 2.36 8.52
C PHE A 24 10.46 2.35 9.57
N GLN A 25 10.75 3.49 10.16
CA GLN A 25 11.80 3.64 11.17
C GLN A 25 11.38 3.08 12.53
N SER A 26 10.15 3.33 12.97
CA SER A 26 9.69 2.97 14.31
C SER A 26 9.53 1.46 14.49
N ILE A 27 9.05 0.76 13.46
CA ILE A 27 8.83 -0.68 13.51
C ILE A 27 10.07 -1.45 13.04
N GLY A 28 10.98 -0.78 12.35
CA GLY A 28 12.18 -1.42 11.80
C GLY A 28 11.87 -2.24 10.56
N LEU A 29 11.05 -1.69 9.66
CA LEU A 29 10.81 -2.33 8.37
C LEU A 29 12.10 -2.36 7.55
N THR A 30 12.34 -3.44 6.83
CA THR A 30 13.46 -3.55 5.89
C THR A 30 13.10 -3.03 4.51
N GLU A 31 11.81 -3.03 4.20
CA GLU A 31 11.29 -2.61 2.90
C GLU A 31 9.89 -2.05 3.09
N LEU A 32 9.56 -1.02 2.34
CA LEU A 32 8.21 -0.49 2.25
C LEU A 32 7.83 -0.37 0.78
N ARG A 33 6.79 -1.10 0.39
CA ARG A 33 6.28 -1.10 -0.98
C ARG A 33 5.09 -0.18 -1.10
N PHE A 34 5.19 0.77 -2.01
CA PHE A 34 4.09 1.66 -2.38
C PHE A 34 3.37 1.03 -3.57
N VAL A 35 2.09 0.77 -3.42
CA VAL A 35 1.29 0.02 -4.39
C VAL A 35 0.21 0.93 -4.97
N PRO A 36 0.45 1.56 -6.14
CA PRO A 36 -0.57 2.38 -6.79
C PRO A 36 -1.77 1.52 -7.21
N LEU A 37 -2.97 1.99 -6.92
CA LEU A 37 -4.20 1.31 -7.31
C LEU A 37 -4.43 1.41 -8.82
N ASN A 38 -4.97 0.34 -9.42
CA ASN A 38 -5.38 0.36 -10.81
C ASN A 38 -6.77 1.01 -10.95
N VAL A 39 -7.79 0.35 -10.38
CA VAL A 39 -9.16 0.85 -10.40
C VAL A 39 -9.63 1.02 -8.96
N ALA A 40 -9.95 2.26 -8.60
CA ALA A 40 -10.46 2.56 -7.26
C ALA A 40 -11.89 2.00 -7.12
N VAL A 41 -12.12 1.16 -6.11
CA VAL A 41 -13.42 0.50 -5.91
C VAL A 41 -14.36 1.25 -4.99
N HIS A 42 -13.82 2.16 -4.16
CA HIS A 42 -14.59 2.93 -3.17
C HIS A 42 -14.51 4.44 -3.36
N ARG A 43 -13.93 4.91 -4.45
CA ARG A 43 -13.62 6.32 -4.68
C ARG A 43 -13.85 6.70 -6.14
N ARG A 44 -13.85 8.02 -6.39
CA ARG A 44 -13.74 8.56 -7.75
C ARG A 44 -12.46 8.02 -8.41
N GLN A 45 -12.55 7.74 -9.70
CA GLN A 45 -11.39 7.31 -10.47
C GLN A 45 -10.32 8.41 -10.51
N PRO A 46 -9.02 8.05 -10.51
CA PRO A 46 -7.93 9.01 -10.55
C PRO A 46 -7.94 9.85 -11.82
N ARG A 47 -7.39 11.06 -11.75
CA ARG A 47 -7.18 11.92 -12.92
C ARG A 47 -5.97 11.50 -13.72
N ALA A 48 -4.88 11.16 -13.03
CA ALA A 48 -3.66 10.67 -13.67
C ALA A 48 -3.79 9.19 -13.97
N THR A 49 -3.12 8.74 -15.05
CA THR A 49 -3.09 7.32 -15.40
C THR A 49 -2.31 6.54 -14.35
N GLY A 50 -2.49 5.21 -14.33
CA GLY A 50 -1.71 4.35 -13.45
C GLY A 50 -0.21 4.49 -13.68
N ALA A 51 0.22 4.57 -14.95
CA ALA A 51 1.62 4.75 -15.30
C ALA A 51 2.17 6.08 -14.78
N GLN A 52 1.41 7.16 -14.92
CA GLN A 52 1.80 8.48 -14.42
C GLN A 52 1.89 8.50 -12.90
N ARG A 53 0.93 7.89 -12.21
CA ARG A 53 0.92 7.84 -10.75
C ARG A 53 2.08 7.00 -10.22
N ALA A 54 2.37 5.87 -10.85
CA ALA A 54 3.53 5.04 -10.48
C ALA A 54 4.84 5.79 -10.67
N GLU A 55 4.97 6.55 -11.75
CA GLU A 55 6.18 7.36 -12.00
C GLU A 55 6.36 8.46 -10.96
N MET A 56 5.28 9.11 -10.55
CA MET A 56 5.34 10.11 -9.49
C MET A 56 5.79 9.49 -8.17
N VAL A 57 5.32 8.29 -7.84
CA VAL A 57 5.77 7.58 -6.64
C VAL A 57 7.26 7.23 -6.75
N ARG A 58 7.69 6.73 -7.92
CA ARG A 58 9.11 6.38 -8.15
C ARG A 58 10.03 7.55 -7.86
N VAL A 59 9.69 8.72 -8.40
CA VAL A 59 10.45 9.95 -8.18
C VAL A 59 10.43 10.33 -6.69
N ALA A 60 9.27 10.24 -6.05
CA ALA A 60 9.11 10.66 -4.65
C ALA A 60 9.91 9.79 -3.67
N VAL A 61 10.06 8.50 -3.95
CA VAL A 61 10.76 7.58 -3.04
C VAL A 61 12.22 7.36 -3.42
N GLN A 62 12.65 7.95 -4.52
CA GLN A 62 14.04 7.85 -4.99
C GLN A 62 15.00 8.35 -3.91
N GLY A 63 16.03 7.57 -3.66
CA GLY A 63 17.04 7.93 -2.65
C GLY A 63 16.69 7.51 -1.22
N GLN A 64 15.47 7.07 -0.95
CA GLN A 64 15.12 6.52 0.37
C GLN A 64 15.34 5.01 0.37
N THR A 65 16.35 4.57 1.11
CA THR A 65 16.67 3.14 1.23
C THR A 65 15.46 2.35 1.74
N GLY A 66 15.15 1.25 1.08
CA GLY A 66 14.06 0.37 1.47
C GLY A 66 12.71 0.71 0.88
N PHE A 67 12.53 1.91 0.32
CA PHE A 67 11.28 2.29 -0.34
C PHE A 67 11.28 1.84 -1.79
N ARG A 68 10.19 1.21 -2.22
CA ARG A 68 10.01 0.72 -3.59
C ARG A 68 8.59 0.94 -4.07
N VAL A 69 8.44 0.98 -5.39
CA VAL A 69 7.13 0.98 -6.05
C VAL A 69 6.84 -0.45 -6.50
N ASP A 70 5.64 -0.92 -6.23
CA ASP A 70 5.15 -2.21 -6.70
C ASP A 70 3.99 -1.93 -7.66
N GLU A 71 4.15 -2.31 -8.93
CA GLU A 71 3.17 -2.03 -9.98
C GLU A 71 2.28 -3.22 -10.31
N ASN A 72 2.32 -4.29 -9.53
CA ASN A 72 1.53 -5.48 -9.79
C ASN A 72 0.03 -5.20 -9.82
N GLU A 73 -0.42 -4.27 -8.99
CA GLU A 73 -1.82 -3.85 -8.96
C GLU A 73 -2.26 -3.23 -10.27
N LEU A 74 -1.37 -2.45 -10.90
CA LEU A 74 -1.65 -1.79 -12.18
C LEU A 74 -1.76 -2.77 -13.34
N ALA A 75 -1.13 -3.92 -13.23
CA ALA A 75 -1.19 -4.97 -14.26
C ALA A 75 -2.41 -5.88 -14.10
N ARG A 76 -3.11 -5.80 -12.97
CA ARG A 76 -4.27 -6.65 -12.70
C ARG A 76 -5.54 -6.01 -13.22
N PRO A 77 -6.36 -6.71 -14.01
CA PRO A 77 -7.63 -6.17 -14.49
C PRO A 77 -8.66 -6.10 -13.36
N GLY A 78 -9.62 -5.19 -13.49
CA GLY A 78 -10.71 -5.03 -12.54
C GLY A 78 -10.39 -4.14 -11.37
N GLY A 79 -11.22 -4.22 -10.32
CA GLY A 79 -11.05 -3.42 -9.11
C GLY A 79 -9.82 -3.81 -8.31
N SER A 80 -9.25 -2.83 -7.64
CA SER A 80 -8.05 -3.01 -6.81
C SER A 80 -8.46 -3.35 -5.39
N TYR A 81 -8.11 -4.55 -4.93
CA TYR A 81 -8.40 -5.01 -3.57
C TYR A 81 -7.10 -5.37 -2.84
N SER A 82 -6.98 -4.89 -1.62
CA SER A 82 -5.80 -5.17 -0.80
C SER A 82 -5.58 -6.67 -0.57
N TYR A 83 -6.66 -7.44 -0.46
CA TYR A 83 -6.55 -8.90 -0.32
C TYR A 83 -5.75 -9.50 -1.47
N ASP A 84 -6.08 -9.14 -2.70
CA ASP A 84 -5.41 -9.70 -3.88
C ASP A 84 -3.93 -9.32 -3.92
N THR A 85 -3.63 -8.09 -3.56
CA THR A 85 -2.25 -7.61 -3.48
C THR A 85 -1.45 -8.38 -2.44
N LEU A 86 -2.02 -8.57 -1.25
CA LEU A 86 -1.35 -9.30 -0.17
C LEU A 86 -1.19 -10.79 -0.49
N ALA A 87 -2.20 -11.41 -1.10
CA ALA A 87 -2.13 -12.81 -1.50
C ALA A 87 -1.03 -13.03 -2.54
N SER A 88 -0.96 -12.15 -3.53
CA SER A 88 0.08 -12.20 -4.56
C SER A 88 1.47 -12.00 -3.96
N LEU A 89 1.61 -11.03 -3.06
CA LEU A 89 2.87 -10.76 -2.37
C LEU A 89 3.32 -11.96 -1.55
N ARG A 90 2.38 -12.60 -0.86
CA ARG A 90 2.65 -13.77 -0.03
C ARG A 90 3.17 -14.95 -0.84
N GLU A 91 2.67 -15.13 -2.06
CA GLU A 91 3.18 -16.17 -2.96
C GLU A 91 4.67 -15.99 -3.26
N GLY A 92 5.10 -14.75 -3.45
CA GLY A 92 6.50 -14.45 -3.74
C GLY A 92 7.42 -14.49 -2.52
N LEU A 93 6.91 -14.08 -1.36
CA LEU A 93 7.73 -14.00 -0.14
C LEU A 93 7.74 -15.30 0.67
N GLY A 94 6.75 -16.14 0.51
CA GLY A 94 6.56 -17.31 1.36
C GLY A 94 5.75 -16.99 2.61
N ALA A 95 5.51 -18.01 3.43
CA ALA A 95 4.59 -17.90 4.57
C ALA A 95 5.20 -17.25 5.82
N ARG A 96 6.52 -17.12 5.89
CA ARG A 96 7.21 -16.73 7.13
C ARG A 96 7.58 -15.26 7.20
N GLU A 97 7.74 -14.58 6.06
CA GLU A 97 8.12 -13.17 6.10
C GLU A 97 6.98 -12.33 6.67
N PRO A 98 7.19 -11.63 7.80
CA PRO A 98 6.16 -10.76 8.34
C PRO A 98 5.84 -9.61 7.40
N VAL A 99 4.56 -9.37 7.17
CA VAL A 99 4.05 -8.30 6.32
C VAL A 99 3.13 -7.40 7.12
N CYS A 100 3.32 -6.10 6.99
CA CYS A 100 2.45 -5.09 7.60
C CYS A 100 1.70 -4.33 6.50
N LEU A 101 0.40 -4.26 6.61
CA LEU A 101 -0.42 -3.40 5.76
C LEU A 101 -0.60 -2.07 6.48
N LEU A 102 -0.08 -1.00 5.88
CA LEU A 102 -0.19 0.34 6.40
C LEU A 102 -1.45 1.00 5.86
N LEU A 103 -2.25 1.57 6.72
CA LEU A 103 -3.46 2.31 6.32
C LEU A 103 -3.68 3.48 7.25
N GLY A 104 -4.24 4.56 6.69
CA GLY A 104 -4.62 5.72 7.48
C GLY A 104 -5.81 5.43 8.39
N SER A 105 -6.00 6.26 9.42
CA SER A 105 -7.11 6.09 10.36
C SER A 105 -8.48 6.14 9.67
N ASP A 106 -8.63 6.95 8.63
CA ASP A 106 -9.89 7.05 7.89
C ASP A 106 -10.20 5.73 7.16
N ALA A 107 -9.20 5.14 6.52
CA ALA A 107 -9.35 3.85 5.85
C ALA A 107 -9.65 2.74 6.85
N PHE A 108 -9.01 2.78 8.02
CA PHE A 108 -9.22 1.80 9.06
C PHE A 108 -10.66 1.77 9.59
N ARG A 109 -11.32 2.92 9.66
CA ARG A 109 -12.72 3.00 10.08
C ARG A 109 -13.63 2.13 9.23
N HIS A 110 -13.29 1.96 7.96
CA HIS A 110 -14.10 1.23 6.99
C HIS A 110 -13.53 -0.15 6.67
N PHE A 111 -12.54 -0.60 7.43
CA PHE A 111 -11.82 -1.84 7.13
C PHE A 111 -12.75 -3.04 7.02
N LEU A 112 -13.76 -3.14 7.88
CA LEU A 112 -14.68 -4.27 7.85
C LEU A 112 -15.59 -4.31 6.61
N THR A 113 -15.63 -3.21 5.85
CA THR A 113 -16.36 -3.17 4.58
C THR A 113 -15.50 -3.55 3.39
N TRP A 114 -14.20 -3.77 3.61
CA TRP A 114 -13.29 -4.15 2.55
C TRP A 114 -13.56 -5.56 2.07
N HIS A 115 -13.03 -5.88 0.90
CA HIS A 115 -13.11 -7.22 0.34
C HIS A 115 -12.27 -8.19 1.19
N ARG A 116 -12.93 -9.20 1.77
CA ARG A 116 -12.31 -10.27 2.55
C ARG A 116 -11.44 -9.77 3.71
N PRO A 117 -11.98 -8.96 4.64
CA PRO A 117 -11.17 -8.39 5.71
C PRO A 117 -10.54 -9.46 6.63
N ASP A 118 -11.25 -10.54 6.93
CA ASP A 118 -10.71 -11.62 7.76
C ASP A 118 -9.51 -12.30 7.08
N ALA A 119 -9.57 -12.50 5.78
CA ALA A 119 -8.47 -13.08 5.02
C ALA A 119 -7.27 -12.14 4.99
N ILE A 120 -7.49 -10.82 4.92
CA ILE A 120 -6.41 -9.84 5.02
C ILE A 120 -5.67 -10.00 6.34
N LEU A 121 -6.39 -10.14 7.45
CA LEU A 121 -5.79 -10.30 8.78
C LEU A 121 -4.98 -11.58 8.93
N SER A 122 -5.29 -12.60 8.13
CA SER A 122 -4.48 -13.83 8.12
C SER A 122 -3.21 -13.71 7.28
N LEU A 123 -3.11 -12.66 6.43
CA LEU A 123 -1.97 -12.44 5.54
C LEU A 123 -1.00 -11.38 6.05
N ALA A 124 -1.48 -10.43 6.85
CA ALA A 124 -0.68 -9.27 7.26
C ALA A 124 -1.14 -8.71 8.62
N HIS A 125 -0.23 -8.04 9.28
CA HIS A 125 -0.56 -7.18 10.42
C HIS A 125 -1.05 -5.84 9.91
N LEU A 126 -1.98 -5.22 10.62
CA LEU A 126 -2.42 -3.86 10.30
C LEU A 126 -1.61 -2.85 11.10
N VAL A 127 -1.16 -1.81 10.43
CA VAL A 127 -0.52 -0.66 11.06
C VAL A 127 -1.33 0.57 10.70
N VAL A 128 -1.97 1.16 11.69
CA VAL A 128 -2.84 2.32 11.47
C VAL A 128 -2.04 3.59 11.71
N MET A 129 -1.98 4.43 10.68
CA MET A 129 -1.26 5.70 10.73
C MET A 129 -2.23 6.81 11.10
N ARG A 130 -1.89 7.57 12.16
CA ARG A 130 -2.67 8.75 12.51
C ARG A 130 -2.35 9.88 11.55
N ARG A 131 -3.40 10.59 11.14
CA ARG A 131 -3.22 11.86 10.43
C ARG A 131 -3.29 12.99 11.43
N PRO A 132 -2.38 13.95 11.34
CA PRO A 132 -2.45 15.13 12.20
C PRO A 132 -3.68 15.98 11.86
#